data_c369ea390b2905e95c3cebc49b42ca11
#
_entry.id   c369ea390b2905e95c3cebc49b42ca11
#
_cell.length_a   1.000
_cell.length_b   1.000
_cell.length_c   1.000
_cell.angle_alpha   90.00
_cell.angle_beta   90.00
_cell.angle_gamma   90.00
#
_symmetry.space_group_name_H-M   'P 1'
#
loop_
_entity.id
_entity.type
_entity.pdbx_description
1 polymer ?
#
loop_
_entity_poly.entity_id
_entity_poly.type
_entity_poly.pdbx_seq_one_letter_code
_entity_poly.pdbx_strand_id
1 'polypeptide(L)'
;MKIKVLSLFLLLSLVPLNAQRTSFKPFSHYNDRMAEFAREEPINSETIVMLGDSMTEFGLDWNDRLDGAHIVNRGIMSDTVEGVLYRLDKVLAGHPKAIFLMIGINDLSHNLTAQQVADKINRLVKRITDEAPETQLYVESCLPINESFGKWKTLWGRGDAIRDINRLVSDYCKRHDVEFINLYPRFLSHGTDQLRKELTRDGLHLSPAGYRIWGYELRPYIRELMEEDHD
;
A
#
# COMPACT_ATOMS: atom_id res chain seq x y z
N MET A 1 -38.05 -56.56 4.74
CA MET A 1 -37.82 -55.30 5.45
C MET A 1 -36.93 -54.44 4.52
N LYS A 2 -37.50 -53.46 3.80
CA LYS A 2 -36.77 -52.65 2.81
C LYS A 2 -36.30 -51.34 3.48
N ILE A 3 -34.99 -51.19 3.59
CA ILE A 3 -34.36 -49.98 4.14
C ILE A 3 -34.32 -48.94 3.01
N LYS A 4 -35.04 -47.82 3.19
CA LYS A 4 -34.96 -46.65 2.32
C LYS A 4 -33.78 -45.81 2.77
N VAL A 5 -32.76 -45.72 1.92
CA VAL A 5 -31.64 -44.77 2.09
C VAL A 5 -32.14 -43.41 1.63
N LEU A 6 -32.22 -42.48 2.55
CA LEU A 6 -32.58 -41.07 2.29
C LEU A 6 -31.30 -40.32 1.98
N SER A 7 -31.06 -40.02 0.70
CA SER A 7 -29.91 -39.15 0.25
C SER A 7 -30.22 -37.70 0.56
N LEU A 8 -29.53 -37.16 1.54
CA LEU A 8 -29.58 -35.75 1.87
C LEU A 8 -28.68 -34.96 0.89
N PHE A 9 -29.28 -34.31 -0.10
CA PHE A 9 -28.59 -33.35 -0.96
C PHE A 9 -28.33 -32.07 -0.16
N LEU A 10 -27.06 -31.81 0.19
CA LEU A 10 -26.62 -30.56 0.76
C LEU A 10 -26.54 -29.53 -0.39
N LEU A 11 -27.55 -28.67 -0.50
CA LEU A 11 -27.50 -27.50 -1.38
C LEU A 11 -26.50 -26.48 -0.76
N LEU A 12 -25.28 -26.48 -1.25
CA LEU A 12 -24.40 -25.36 -1.05
C LEU A 12 -24.99 -24.15 -1.79
N SER A 13 -25.61 -23.25 -1.07
CA SER A 13 -25.96 -21.95 -1.57
C SER A 13 -24.66 -21.18 -1.84
N LEU A 14 -24.30 -21.03 -3.13
CA LEU A 14 -23.35 -20.05 -3.60
C LEU A 14 -23.91 -18.67 -3.25
N VAL A 15 -23.52 -18.11 -2.12
CA VAL A 15 -23.74 -16.69 -1.83
C VAL A 15 -22.88 -15.94 -2.84
N PRO A 16 -23.46 -15.10 -3.73
CA PRO A 16 -22.65 -14.29 -4.61
C PRO A 16 -21.81 -13.38 -3.72
N LEU A 17 -20.49 -13.43 -3.89
CA LEU A 17 -19.55 -12.48 -3.29
C LEU A 17 -19.91 -11.11 -3.87
N ASN A 18 -20.79 -10.38 -3.20
CA ASN A 18 -21.11 -9.01 -3.53
C ASN A 18 -19.82 -8.23 -3.32
N ALA A 19 -19.06 -8.01 -4.38
CA ALA A 19 -18.01 -7.01 -4.42
C ALA A 19 -18.65 -5.70 -3.94
N GLN A 20 -18.37 -5.29 -2.71
CA GLN A 20 -18.83 -4.01 -2.18
C GLN A 20 -18.30 -2.94 -3.13
N ARG A 21 -19.19 -2.42 -3.99
CA ARG A 21 -18.86 -1.31 -4.87
C ARG A 21 -18.39 -0.16 -4.00
N THR A 22 -17.11 0.15 -4.06
CA THR A 22 -16.56 1.31 -3.37
C THR A 22 -17.28 2.55 -3.88
N SER A 23 -17.52 3.53 -3.00
CA SER A 23 -18.07 4.83 -3.39
C SER A 23 -17.03 5.71 -4.11
N PHE A 24 -15.85 5.17 -4.38
CA PHE A 24 -14.75 5.86 -5.05
C PHE A 24 -15.13 6.29 -6.47
N LYS A 25 -14.84 7.55 -6.80
CA LYS A 25 -15.02 8.11 -8.14
C LYS A 25 -13.65 8.47 -8.71
N PRO A 26 -13.20 7.80 -9.77
CA PRO A 26 -11.96 8.14 -10.44
C PRO A 26 -11.95 9.60 -10.91
N PHE A 27 -10.82 10.28 -10.74
CA PHE A 27 -10.56 11.64 -11.22
C PHE A 27 -9.59 11.59 -12.42
N SER A 28 -9.37 12.73 -13.10
CA SER A 28 -8.62 12.76 -14.36
C SER A 28 -7.26 12.07 -14.27
N HIS A 29 -6.39 12.53 -13.34
CA HIS A 29 -5.05 11.93 -13.18
C HIS A 29 -5.09 10.43 -12.86
N TYR A 30 -6.08 9.99 -12.06
CA TYR A 30 -6.27 8.56 -11.79
C TYR A 30 -6.53 7.78 -13.08
N ASN A 31 -7.42 8.30 -13.95
CA ASN A 31 -7.72 7.66 -15.23
C ASN A 31 -6.50 7.63 -16.17
N ASP A 32 -5.72 8.73 -16.19
CA ASP A 32 -4.51 8.84 -17.00
C ASP A 32 -3.48 7.79 -16.55
N ARG A 33 -3.23 7.66 -15.23
CA ARG A 33 -2.35 6.64 -14.67
C ARG A 33 -2.85 5.21 -14.96
N MET A 34 -4.15 4.97 -14.84
CA MET A 34 -4.72 3.67 -15.19
C MET A 34 -4.56 3.32 -16.67
N ALA A 35 -4.61 4.33 -17.55
CA ALA A 35 -4.34 4.15 -18.98
C ALA A 35 -2.85 3.90 -19.26
N GLU A 36 -1.93 4.49 -18.48
CA GLU A 36 -0.49 4.21 -18.55
C GLU A 36 -0.22 2.77 -18.11
N PHE A 37 -0.73 2.34 -16.95
CA PHE A 37 -0.57 0.96 -16.47
C PHE A 37 -1.06 -0.10 -17.46
N ALA A 38 -2.11 0.22 -18.23
CA ALA A 38 -2.64 -0.69 -19.24
C ALA A 38 -1.74 -0.84 -20.49
N ARG A 39 -0.73 0.02 -20.65
CA ARG A 39 0.25 -0.03 -21.76
C ARG A 39 1.58 -0.64 -21.34
N GLU A 40 1.81 -0.77 -20.05
CA GLU A 40 3.01 -1.40 -19.50
C GLU A 40 2.91 -2.93 -19.62
N GLU A 41 4.04 -3.60 -19.45
CA GLU A 41 4.06 -5.06 -19.37
C GLU A 41 3.11 -5.55 -18.26
N PRO A 42 2.33 -6.61 -18.53
CA PRO A 42 1.42 -7.16 -17.55
C PRO A 42 2.13 -7.61 -16.27
N ILE A 43 1.50 -7.37 -15.13
CA ILE A 43 1.94 -7.97 -13.86
C ILE A 43 1.88 -9.49 -13.99
N ASN A 44 2.91 -10.16 -13.50
CA ASN A 44 3.02 -11.62 -13.45
C ASN A 44 3.68 -12.07 -12.14
N SER A 45 3.93 -13.37 -11.98
CA SER A 45 4.45 -13.96 -10.74
C SER A 45 5.92 -13.56 -10.41
N GLU A 46 6.62 -12.90 -11.30
CA GLU A 46 7.96 -12.35 -11.05
C GLU A 46 7.89 -10.85 -10.67
N THR A 47 6.74 -10.23 -10.85
CA THR A 47 6.58 -8.78 -10.67
C THR A 47 6.52 -8.41 -9.20
N ILE A 48 7.32 -7.43 -8.80
CA ILE A 48 7.22 -6.73 -7.51
C ILE A 48 6.44 -5.43 -7.75
N VAL A 49 5.40 -5.18 -6.96
CA VAL A 49 4.51 -4.04 -7.13
C VAL A 49 4.71 -3.02 -6.02
N MET A 50 5.14 -1.80 -6.38
CA MET A 50 5.08 -0.64 -5.49
C MET A 50 3.68 -0.03 -5.58
N LEU A 51 2.83 -0.24 -4.58
CA LEU A 51 1.42 0.14 -4.56
C LEU A 51 1.16 1.28 -3.58
N GLY A 52 0.55 2.36 -4.04
CA GLY A 52 0.29 3.49 -3.15
C GLY A 52 -0.22 4.75 -3.83
N ASP A 53 0.06 5.88 -3.21
CA ASP A 53 -0.35 7.21 -3.65
C ASP A 53 0.80 8.01 -4.34
N SER A 54 0.80 9.35 -4.17
CA SER A 54 1.83 10.22 -4.73
C SER A 54 3.24 9.90 -4.22
N MET A 55 3.35 9.39 -2.99
CA MET A 55 4.66 9.00 -2.45
C MET A 55 5.27 7.89 -3.29
N THR A 56 4.48 6.90 -3.66
CA THR A 56 4.89 5.80 -4.53
C THR A 56 5.07 6.26 -5.98
N GLU A 57 4.11 7.03 -6.53
CA GLU A 57 4.16 7.51 -7.91
C GLU A 57 5.43 8.32 -8.19
N PHE A 58 5.77 9.26 -7.32
CA PHE A 58 6.94 10.13 -7.48
C PHE A 58 8.28 9.42 -7.20
N GLY A 59 8.24 8.15 -6.80
CA GLY A 59 9.39 7.26 -6.82
C GLY A 59 9.96 7.05 -8.22
N LEU A 60 9.14 7.24 -9.26
CA LEU A 60 9.49 7.06 -10.67
C LEU A 60 9.93 5.63 -10.97
N ASP A 61 11.16 5.44 -11.41
CA ASP A 61 11.73 4.11 -11.66
C ASP A 61 12.20 3.47 -10.34
N TRP A 62 11.47 2.46 -9.89
CA TRP A 62 11.78 1.72 -8.69
C TRP A 62 12.86 0.64 -8.91
N ASN A 63 13.09 0.19 -10.15
CA ASN A 63 14.20 -0.72 -10.44
C ASN A 63 15.54 -0.04 -10.15
N ASP A 64 15.73 1.20 -10.63
CA ASP A 64 16.93 2.00 -10.36
C ASP A 64 17.10 2.30 -8.86
N ARG A 65 15.99 2.51 -8.13
CA ARG A 65 16.05 2.87 -6.70
C ARG A 65 16.38 1.71 -5.79
N LEU A 66 15.96 0.53 -6.17
CA LEU A 66 16.03 -0.66 -5.32
C LEU A 66 17.10 -1.66 -5.78
N ASP A 67 17.86 -1.31 -6.83
CA ASP A 67 18.84 -2.20 -7.46
C ASP A 67 18.20 -3.55 -7.83
N GLY A 68 16.93 -3.51 -8.29
CA GLY A 68 16.10 -4.68 -8.58
C GLY A 68 15.70 -4.77 -10.04
N ALA A 69 14.94 -5.82 -10.35
CA ALA A 69 14.34 -6.05 -11.65
C ALA A 69 12.83 -6.37 -11.49
N HIS A 70 12.06 -6.15 -12.54
CA HIS A 70 10.62 -6.43 -12.58
C HIS A 70 9.80 -5.69 -11.49
N ILE A 71 10.26 -4.52 -11.07
CA ILE A 71 9.56 -3.68 -10.09
C ILE A 71 8.72 -2.65 -10.82
N VAL A 72 7.40 -2.69 -10.63
CA VAL A 72 6.47 -1.77 -11.28
C VAL A 72 5.90 -0.74 -10.31
N ASN A 73 5.80 0.50 -10.80
CA ASN A 73 5.22 1.61 -10.04
C ASN A 73 3.70 1.66 -10.24
N ARG A 74 2.95 1.32 -9.21
CA ARG A 74 1.49 1.41 -9.16
C ARG A 74 1.04 2.48 -8.15
N GLY A 75 1.78 3.59 -8.10
CA GLY A 75 1.40 4.79 -7.38
C GLY A 75 0.46 5.68 -8.20
N ILE A 76 -0.51 6.33 -7.54
CA ILE A 76 -1.39 7.35 -8.14
C ILE A 76 -1.49 8.54 -7.19
N MET A 77 -1.07 9.71 -7.63
CA MET A 77 -1.16 10.94 -6.85
C MET A 77 -2.60 11.19 -6.37
N SER A 78 -2.73 11.58 -5.10
CA SER A 78 -4.01 11.81 -4.42
C SER A 78 -4.89 10.57 -4.22
N ASP A 79 -4.35 9.37 -4.47
CA ASP A 79 -5.09 8.13 -4.23
C ASP A 79 -5.34 7.93 -2.73
N THR A 80 -6.43 7.26 -2.43
CA THR A 80 -6.85 6.86 -1.09
C THR A 80 -6.95 5.34 -1.01
N VAL A 81 -7.16 4.81 0.19
CA VAL A 81 -7.39 3.37 0.35
C VAL A 81 -8.56 2.89 -0.53
N GLU A 82 -9.63 3.70 -0.67
CA GLU A 82 -10.76 3.32 -1.54
C GLU A 82 -10.38 3.29 -3.03
N GLY A 83 -9.48 4.18 -3.47
CA GLY A 83 -9.00 4.17 -4.85
C GLY A 83 -8.10 2.97 -5.13
N VAL A 84 -7.22 2.58 -4.17
CA VAL A 84 -6.45 1.34 -4.27
C VAL A 84 -7.38 0.12 -4.34
N LEU A 85 -8.40 0.04 -3.46
CA LEU A 85 -9.40 -1.03 -3.48
C LEU A 85 -10.16 -1.10 -4.81
N TYR A 86 -10.44 0.04 -5.43
CA TYR A 86 -11.15 0.12 -6.72
C TYR A 86 -10.36 -0.51 -7.87
N ARG A 87 -9.02 -0.47 -7.83
CA ARG A 87 -8.13 -1.01 -8.87
C ARG A 87 -7.41 -2.30 -8.49
N LEU A 88 -7.64 -2.81 -7.28
CA LEU A 88 -6.90 -3.93 -6.71
C LEU A 88 -6.99 -5.19 -7.57
N ASP A 89 -8.16 -5.51 -8.12
CA ASP A 89 -8.36 -6.68 -8.98
C ASP A 89 -7.38 -6.70 -10.17
N LYS A 90 -7.04 -5.54 -10.73
CA LYS A 90 -6.07 -5.43 -11.83
C LYS A 90 -4.64 -5.67 -11.39
N VAL A 91 -4.33 -5.42 -10.12
CA VAL A 91 -3.02 -5.72 -9.54
C VAL A 91 -2.91 -7.21 -9.23
N LEU A 92 -3.94 -7.78 -8.59
CA LEU A 92 -3.93 -9.17 -8.14
C LEU A 92 -4.11 -10.18 -9.27
N ALA A 93 -4.75 -9.78 -10.39
CA ALA A 93 -4.96 -10.66 -11.54
C ALA A 93 -3.66 -11.22 -12.14
N GLY A 94 -2.52 -10.55 -11.93
CA GLY A 94 -1.22 -11.00 -12.38
C GLY A 94 -0.48 -11.90 -11.38
N HIS A 95 -1.04 -12.13 -10.20
CA HIS A 95 -0.40 -12.89 -9.12
C HIS A 95 1.04 -12.42 -8.83
N PRO A 96 1.23 -11.12 -8.47
CA PRO A 96 2.56 -10.58 -8.28
C PRO A 96 3.35 -11.32 -7.20
N LYS A 97 4.67 -11.40 -7.36
CA LYS A 97 5.57 -12.00 -6.37
C LYS A 97 5.44 -11.29 -5.02
N ALA A 98 5.48 -9.97 -5.06
CA ALA A 98 5.35 -9.16 -3.85
C ALA A 98 4.61 -7.84 -4.09
N ILE A 99 4.01 -7.31 -3.03
CA ILE A 99 3.41 -5.96 -2.99
C ILE A 99 4.01 -5.20 -1.82
N PHE A 100 4.58 -4.01 -2.10
CA PHE A 100 4.96 -3.01 -1.11
C PHE A 100 3.89 -1.92 -1.10
N LEU A 101 3.18 -1.78 0.03
CA LEU A 101 2.00 -0.93 0.16
C LEU A 101 2.26 0.25 1.10
N MET A 102 2.24 1.48 0.57
CA MET A 102 2.18 2.71 1.36
C MET A 102 0.95 3.53 0.97
N ILE A 103 0.00 3.71 1.88
CA ILE A 103 -1.26 4.43 1.64
C ILE A 103 -1.86 4.97 2.95
N GLY A 104 -2.71 5.99 2.88
CA GLY A 104 -3.52 6.46 3.99
C GLY A 104 -3.35 7.94 4.34
N ILE A 105 -2.27 8.60 3.89
CA ILE A 105 -2.05 10.02 4.18
C ILE A 105 -3.14 10.91 3.55
N ASN A 106 -3.64 10.55 2.36
CA ASN A 106 -4.72 11.27 1.72
C ASN A 106 -6.07 11.02 2.41
N ASP A 107 -6.32 9.81 2.91
CA ASP A 107 -7.49 9.53 3.75
C ASP A 107 -7.48 10.40 5.00
N LEU A 108 -6.32 10.54 5.67
CA LEU A 108 -6.16 11.42 6.83
C LEU A 108 -6.40 12.88 6.45
N SER A 109 -5.95 13.34 5.29
CA SER A 109 -6.15 14.71 4.80
C SER A 109 -7.63 15.04 4.52
N HIS A 110 -8.47 14.03 4.33
CA HIS A 110 -9.93 14.13 4.17
C HIS A 110 -10.69 14.12 5.52
N ASN A 111 -10.03 14.50 6.61
CA ASN A 111 -10.58 14.60 7.96
C ASN A 111 -11.02 13.27 8.59
N LEU A 112 -10.56 12.13 8.12
CA LEU A 112 -10.78 10.88 8.81
C LEU A 112 -9.94 10.84 10.11
N THR A 113 -10.42 10.09 11.11
CA THR A 113 -9.64 9.79 12.31
C THR A 113 -8.57 8.76 12.02
N ALA A 114 -7.54 8.67 12.87
CA ALA A 114 -6.51 7.64 12.76
C ALA A 114 -7.11 6.21 12.75
N GLN A 115 -8.11 5.96 13.60
CA GLN A 115 -8.80 4.66 13.63
C GLN A 115 -9.51 4.37 12.31
N GLN A 116 -10.23 5.33 11.75
CA GLN A 116 -10.93 5.15 10.48
C GLN A 116 -9.97 4.87 9.32
N VAL A 117 -8.81 5.55 9.28
CA VAL A 117 -7.78 5.31 8.26
C VAL A 117 -7.17 3.92 8.46
N ALA A 118 -6.79 3.56 9.68
CA ALA A 118 -6.23 2.25 9.99
C ALA A 118 -7.22 1.12 9.65
N ASP A 119 -8.50 1.25 9.96
CA ASP A 119 -9.53 0.25 9.63
C ASP A 119 -9.66 0.05 8.11
N LYS A 120 -9.55 1.14 7.33
CA LYS A 120 -9.53 1.05 5.87
C LYS A 120 -8.30 0.31 5.36
N ILE A 121 -7.10 0.65 5.86
CA ILE A 121 -5.85 -0.02 5.48
C ILE A 121 -5.93 -1.50 5.86
N ASN A 122 -6.39 -1.85 7.07
CA ASN A 122 -6.53 -3.22 7.54
C ASN A 122 -7.50 -4.02 6.63
N ARG A 123 -8.58 -3.40 6.17
CA ARG A 123 -9.49 -4.03 5.18
C ARG A 123 -8.79 -4.29 3.85
N LEU A 124 -7.97 -3.36 3.37
CA LEU A 124 -7.18 -3.54 2.16
C LEU A 124 -6.16 -4.67 2.32
N VAL A 125 -5.41 -4.67 3.42
CA VAL A 125 -4.45 -5.73 3.77
C VAL A 125 -5.15 -7.10 3.79
N LYS A 126 -6.26 -7.20 4.52
CA LYS A 126 -7.05 -8.44 4.56
C LYS A 126 -7.47 -8.91 3.17
N ARG A 127 -7.93 -7.99 2.33
CA ARG A 127 -8.36 -8.33 0.98
C ARG A 127 -7.20 -8.87 0.14
N ILE A 128 -6.00 -8.25 0.23
CA ILE A 128 -4.82 -8.73 -0.49
C ILE A 128 -4.45 -10.13 0.00
N THR A 129 -4.38 -10.36 1.30
CA THR A 129 -3.98 -11.67 1.85
C THR A 129 -5.02 -12.77 1.58
N ASP A 130 -6.30 -12.44 1.54
CA ASP A 130 -7.37 -13.41 1.24
C ASP A 130 -7.39 -13.79 -0.26
N GLU A 131 -7.19 -12.81 -1.16
CA GLU A 131 -7.36 -12.99 -2.60
C GLU A 131 -6.05 -13.39 -3.32
N ALA A 132 -4.89 -13.12 -2.70
CA ALA A 132 -3.58 -13.44 -3.25
C ALA A 132 -2.64 -14.00 -2.16
N PRO A 133 -2.93 -15.17 -1.57
CA PRO A 133 -2.17 -15.72 -0.45
C PRO A 133 -0.72 -16.07 -0.82
N GLU A 134 -0.42 -16.26 -2.10
CA GLU A 134 0.94 -16.53 -2.59
C GLU A 134 1.79 -15.26 -2.74
N THR A 135 1.15 -14.08 -2.74
CA THR A 135 1.85 -12.80 -2.89
C THR A 135 2.41 -12.35 -1.54
N GLN A 136 3.73 -12.12 -1.48
CA GLN A 136 4.34 -11.55 -0.28
C GLN A 136 3.90 -10.09 -0.10
N LEU A 137 3.24 -9.78 1.01
CA LEU A 137 2.77 -8.43 1.30
C LEU A 137 3.65 -7.74 2.35
N TYR A 138 4.19 -6.58 1.98
CA TYR A 138 4.89 -5.66 2.87
C TYR A 138 4.06 -4.39 3.01
N VAL A 139 3.67 -4.06 4.25
CA VAL A 139 2.94 -2.82 4.54
C VAL A 139 3.91 -1.81 5.12
N GLU A 140 4.00 -0.65 4.50
CA GLU A 140 4.92 0.40 4.90
C GLU A 140 4.21 1.45 5.75
N SER A 141 4.90 1.99 6.75
CA SER A 141 4.36 3.08 7.57
C SER A 141 4.12 4.34 6.73
N CYS A 142 3.06 5.10 7.03
CA CYS A 142 2.96 6.50 6.60
C CYS A 142 4.16 7.28 7.15
N LEU A 143 4.69 8.22 6.36
CA LEU A 143 5.82 9.05 6.74
C LEU A 143 5.38 10.28 7.55
N PRO A 144 6.29 10.89 8.35
CA PRO A 144 6.01 12.15 9.01
C PRO A 144 5.82 13.29 7.99
N ILE A 145 5.24 14.40 8.44
CA ILE A 145 5.11 15.63 7.66
C ILE A 145 5.97 16.75 8.28
N ASN A 146 6.18 17.84 7.52
CA ASN A 146 6.85 19.04 8.03
C ASN A 146 6.00 20.28 7.76
N GLU A 147 5.31 20.74 8.79
CA GLU A 147 4.38 21.86 8.71
C GLU A 147 5.07 23.22 8.45
N SER A 148 6.38 23.32 8.73
CA SER A 148 7.13 24.56 8.54
C SER A 148 7.24 25.05 7.08
N PHE A 149 6.90 24.15 6.12
CA PHE A 149 6.78 24.51 4.71
C PHE A 149 5.51 25.30 4.37
N GLY A 150 4.55 25.40 5.30
CA GLY A 150 3.32 26.18 5.11
C GLY A 150 2.33 25.58 4.12
N LYS A 151 2.59 24.35 3.63
CA LYS A 151 1.73 23.60 2.70
C LYS A 151 0.94 22.51 3.44
N TRP A 152 0.05 21.83 2.74
CA TRP A 152 -0.70 20.66 3.24
C TRP A 152 -1.48 20.93 4.53
N LYS A 153 -2.17 22.07 4.59
CA LYS A 153 -2.86 22.58 5.80
C LYS A 153 -3.87 21.58 6.39
N THR A 154 -4.43 20.70 5.58
CA THR A 154 -5.36 19.64 6.04
C THR A 154 -4.67 18.60 6.93
N LEU A 155 -3.33 18.53 6.90
CA LEU A 155 -2.52 17.63 7.71
C LEU A 155 -1.89 18.32 8.94
N TRP A 156 -2.05 19.63 9.11
CA TRP A 156 -1.48 20.34 10.25
C TRP A 156 -2.08 19.85 11.57
N GLY A 157 -1.21 19.67 12.57
CA GLY A 157 -1.57 19.09 13.86
C GLY A 157 -1.93 17.59 13.81
N ARG A 158 -1.63 16.92 12.69
CA ARG A 158 -2.00 15.49 12.51
C ARG A 158 -0.84 14.53 12.74
N GLY A 159 0.30 15.00 13.26
CA GLY A 159 1.46 14.13 13.55
C GLY A 159 1.12 12.96 14.46
N ASP A 160 0.36 13.19 15.55
CA ASP A 160 -0.12 12.13 16.44
C ASP A 160 -0.99 11.12 15.70
N ALA A 161 -1.88 11.60 14.84
CA ALA A 161 -2.75 10.72 14.06
C ALA A 161 -1.95 9.82 13.10
N ILE A 162 -0.86 10.33 12.49
CA ILE A 162 0.03 9.51 11.65
C ILE A 162 0.70 8.42 12.48
N ARG A 163 1.21 8.74 13.67
CA ARG A 163 1.80 7.75 14.59
C ARG A 163 0.78 6.69 15.01
N ASP A 164 -0.44 7.11 15.32
CA ASP A 164 -1.52 6.19 15.69
C ASP A 164 -1.93 5.28 14.54
N ILE A 165 -2.03 5.79 13.30
CA ILE A 165 -2.26 4.95 12.11
C ILE A 165 -1.17 3.89 12.01
N ASN A 166 0.10 4.29 12.05
CA ASN A 166 1.23 3.38 11.93
C ASN A 166 1.20 2.29 13.02
N ARG A 167 0.92 2.68 14.27
CA ARG A 167 0.79 1.71 15.38
C ARG A 167 -0.36 0.74 15.16
N LEU A 168 -1.56 1.24 14.84
CA LEU A 168 -2.75 0.41 14.64
C LEU A 168 -2.59 -0.58 13.47
N VAL A 169 -1.99 -0.12 12.37
CA VAL A 169 -1.72 -0.97 11.20
C VAL A 169 -0.63 -1.99 11.52
N SER A 170 0.47 -1.58 12.18
CA SER A 170 1.53 -2.50 12.61
C SER A 170 0.99 -3.59 13.54
N ASP A 171 0.15 -3.21 14.53
CA ASP A 171 -0.49 -4.17 15.43
C ASP A 171 -1.40 -5.15 14.68
N TYR A 172 -2.10 -4.68 13.63
CA TYR A 172 -2.91 -5.55 12.77
C TYR A 172 -2.03 -6.51 11.98
N CYS A 173 -1.01 -6.01 11.28
CA CYS A 173 -0.08 -6.81 10.48
C CYS A 173 0.56 -7.91 11.32
N LYS A 174 1.06 -7.57 12.52
CA LYS A 174 1.64 -8.54 13.45
C LYS A 174 0.68 -9.68 13.84
N ARG A 175 -0.63 -9.39 14.00
CA ARG A 175 -1.61 -10.43 14.34
C ARG A 175 -2.00 -11.32 13.17
N HIS A 176 -1.68 -10.93 11.95
CA HIS A 176 -2.06 -11.61 10.72
C HIS A 176 -0.85 -12.08 9.91
N ASP A 177 0.35 -12.14 10.53
CA ASP A 177 1.60 -12.60 9.92
C ASP A 177 1.95 -11.85 8.62
N VAL A 178 1.66 -10.54 8.60
CA VAL A 178 2.02 -9.63 7.50
C VAL A 178 3.21 -8.77 7.92
N GLU A 179 4.20 -8.65 7.06
CA GLU A 179 5.38 -7.83 7.34
C GLU A 179 5.03 -6.33 7.34
N PHE A 180 5.42 -5.62 8.41
CA PHE A 180 5.25 -4.18 8.54
C PHE A 180 6.60 -3.47 8.58
N ILE A 181 6.90 -2.70 7.53
CA ILE A 181 8.15 -1.95 7.41
C ILE A 181 7.98 -0.56 8.03
N ASN A 182 8.57 -0.33 9.20
CA ASN A 182 8.49 0.94 9.89
C ASN A 182 9.52 1.94 9.37
N LEU A 183 9.20 2.66 8.31
CA LEU A 183 10.04 3.71 7.74
C LEU A 183 10.01 5.01 8.56
N TYR A 184 8.95 5.27 9.32
CA TYR A 184 8.68 6.54 10.00
C TYR A 184 9.89 7.11 10.77
N PRO A 185 10.61 6.34 11.63
CA PRO A 185 11.73 6.87 12.40
C PRO A 185 12.91 7.35 11.54
N ARG A 186 13.08 6.79 10.34
CA ARG A 186 14.18 7.12 9.43
C ARG A 186 14.04 8.51 8.83
N PHE A 187 12.84 9.05 8.86
CA PHE A 187 12.49 10.34 8.26
C PHE A 187 12.36 11.47 9.29
N LEU A 188 12.41 11.17 10.58
CA LEU A 188 12.26 12.17 11.64
C LEU A 188 13.47 13.09 11.76
N SER A 189 13.21 14.38 11.95
CA SER A 189 14.19 15.34 12.40
C SER A 189 14.51 15.05 13.88
N HIS A 190 15.79 15.09 14.22
CA HIS A 190 16.26 14.76 15.56
C HIS A 190 15.48 15.54 16.66
N GLY A 191 14.98 14.82 17.66
CA GLY A 191 14.25 15.38 18.81
C GLY A 191 12.87 15.96 18.47
N THR A 192 12.33 15.68 17.28
CA THR A 192 11.00 16.13 16.87
C THR A 192 10.21 15.00 16.22
N ASP A 193 8.93 15.26 15.92
CA ASP A 193 8.05 14.40 15.13
C ASP A 193 7.87 14.91 13.68
N GLN A 194 8.72 15.84 13.26
CA GLN A 194 8.67 16.46 11.94
C GLN A 194 9.54 15.73 10.93
N LEU A 195 9.08 15.65 9.69
CA LEU A 195 9.90 15.19 8.56
C LEU A 195 11.15 16.08 8.39
N ARG A 196 12.33 15.47 8.26
CA ARG A 196 13.57 16.21 7.99
C ARG A 196 13.45 17.06 6.75
N LYS A 197 13.86 18.34 6.85
CA LYS A 197 13.70 19.33 5.77
C LYS A 197 14.43 18.93 4.49
N GLU A 198 15.61 18.34 4.60
CA GLU A 198 16.41 17.88 3.46
C GLU A 198 15.81 16.65 2.75
N LEU A 199 14.91 15.94 3.40
CA LEU A 199 14.25 14.75 2.85
C LEU A 199 12.94 15.07 2.14
N THR A 200 12.48 16.31 2.18
CA THR A 200 11.24 16.72 1.56
C THR A 200 11.41 17.95 0.68
N ARG A 201 10.56 18.10 -0.32
CA ARG A 201 10.50 19.27 -1.20
C ARG A 201 9.40 20.26 -0.81
N ASP A 202 8.42 19.83 -0.03
CA ASP A 202 7.24 20.64 0.26
C ASP A 202 6.60 20.35 1.64
N GLY A 203 7.26 19.55 2.46
CA GLY A 203 6.79 19.15 3.79
C GLY A 203 5.99 17.85 3.81
N LEU A 204 5.69 17.25 2.66
CA LEU A 204 5.03 15.95 2.50
C LEU A 204 5.81 15.06 1.53
N HIS A 205 5.91 15.47 0.27
CA HIS A 205 6.57 14.68 -0.78
C HIS A 205 8.09 14.69 -0.64
N LEU A 206 8.70 13.55 -0.91
CA LEU A 206 10.12 13.36 -0.71
C LEU A 206 10.99 14.11 -1.75
N SER A 207 12.14 14.52 -1.29
CA SER A 207 13.25 14.94 -2.12
C SER A 207 14.00 13.72 -2.69
N PRO A 208 14.93 13.89 -3.64
CA PRO A 208 15.81 12.80 -4.07
C PRO A 208 16.57 12.14 -2.91
N ALA A 209 16.93 12.91 -1.86
CA ALA A 209 17.57 12.38 -0.66
C ALA A 209 16.61 11.49 0.14
N GLY A 210 15.33 11.88 0.25
CA GLY A 210 14.30 11.08 0.90
C GLY A 210 14.08 9.75 0.20
N TYR A 211 14.00 9.75 -1.13
CA TYR A 211 13.88 8.50 -1.90
C TYR A 211 15.11 7.59 -1.79
N ARG A 212 16.32 8.15 -1.64
CA ARG A 212 17.52 7.31 -1.38
C ARG A 212 17.42 6.59 -0.04
N ILE A 213 16.90 7.25 1.01
CA ILE A 213 16.69 6.60 2.32
C ILE A 213 15.63 5.52 2.19
N TRP A 214 14.50 5.81 1.54
CA TRP A 214 13.44 4.82 1.34
C TRP A 214 13.99 3.59 0.60
N GLY A 215 14.67 3.80 -0.54
CA GLY A 215 15.30 2.70 -1.26
C GLY A 215 16.30 1.91 -0.43
N TYR A 216 17.13 2.58 0.38
CA TYR A 216 18.08 1.91 1.26
C TYR A 216 17.38 0.97 2.26
N GLU A 217 16.27 1.40 2.84
CA GLU A 217 15.50 0.59 3.81
C GLU A 217 14.79 -0.60 3.14
N LEU A 218 14.40 -0.51 1.87
CA LEU A 218 13.69 -1.58 1.16
C LEU A 218 14.63 -2.61 0.50
N ARG A 219 15.87 -2.25 0.14
CA ARG A 219 16.79 -3.14 -0.56
C ARG A 219 17.03 -4.51 0.10
N PRO A 220 17.08 -4.66 1.44
CA PRO A 220 17.19 -5.97 2.05
C PRO A 220 16.05 -6.93 1.66
N TYR A 221 14.81 -6.44 1.67
CA TYR A 221 13.61 -7.21 1.30
C TYR A 221 13.60 -7.56 -0.19
N ILE A 222 14.02 -6.61 -1.04
CA ILE A 222 14.13 -6.87 -2.50
C ILE A 222 15.17 -7.95 -2.79
N ARG A 223 16.31 -7.93 -2.10
CA ARG A 223 17.35 -8.97 -2.28
C ARG A 223 16.86 -10.35 -1.86
N GLU A 224 16.18 -10.45 -0.72
CA GLU A 224 15.57 -11.69 -0.24
C GLU A 224 14.61 -12.27 -1.29
N LEU A 225 13.70 -11.45 -1.81
CA LEU A 225 12.76 -11.84 -2.86
C LEU A 225 13.45 -12.30 -4.16
N MET A 226 14.60 -11.74 -4.51
CA MET A 226 15.35 -12.11 -5.73
C MET A 226 16.22 -13.35 -5.54
N GLU A 227 16.66 -13.64 -4.31
CA GLU A 227 17.47 -14.82 -3.98
C GLU A 227 16.62 -16.11 -3.97
N GLU A 228 15.36 -16.03 -3.56
CA GLU A 228 14.40 -17.16 -3.56
C GLU A 228 14.14 -17.74 -4.97
N ASP A 229 14.46 -17.01 -6.06
CA ASP A 229 14.30 -17.50 -7.43
C ASP A 229 15.46 -18.43 -7.89
N HIS A 230 16.49 -18.61 -7.06
CA HIS A 230 17.71 -19.36 -7.44
C HIS A 230 17.89 -20.71 -6.72
N ASP A 231 16.97 -21.04 -5.79
CA ASP A 231 16.94 -22.32 -5.08
C ASP A 231 15.79 -23.22 -5.58
#